data_7c39b29e67b92822536db4635c09a7c8
#
_entry.id   7c39b29e67b92822536db4635c09a7c8
#
_cell.length_a   1.000
_cell.length_b   1.000
_cell.length_c   1.000
_cell.angle_alpha   90.00
_cell.angle_beta   90.00
_cell.angle_gamma   90.00
#
_symmetry.space_group_name_H-M   'P 1'
#
loop_
_entity.id
_entity.type
_entity.pdbx_description
1 polymer ?
#
loop_
_entity_poly.entity_id
_entity_poly.type
_entity_poly.pdbx_seq_one_letter_code
_entity_poly.pdbx_strand_id
1 'polypeptide(L)'
;MTRESIAELDAIACRFQNRPEVLQLRLHHLMHRKSWLRALTVSRKLCQVAPDCGAGYLHAGFCLHELGKTAQAKELLLKGPIALLKEPIYYYNMGCYDALLGNVEEAQFNLKTSFKMDATFRELAKKDPDLQAVQALL
;
A
#
# COMPACT_ATOMS: atom_id res chain seq x y z
N MET A 1 -9.00 -17.07 -2.34
CA MET A 1 -8.12 -18.23 -2.10
C MET A 1 -8.65 -19.07 -0.94
N THR A 2 -8.62 -20.38 -1.11
CA THR A 2 -9.06 -21.34 -0.10
C THR A 2 -7.90 -21.73 0.84
N ARG A 3 -8.22 -22.48 1.90
CA ARG A 3 -7.21 -23.00 2.82
C ARG A 3 -6.24 -23.96 2.07
N GLU A 4 -6.75 -24.73 1.12
CA GLU A 4 -5.95 -25.62 0.28
C GLU A 4 -4.96 -24.85 -0.58
N SER A 5 -5.37 -23.73 -1.13
CA SER A 5 -4.50 -22.86 -1.93
C SER A 5 -3.37 -22.29 -1.10
N ILE A 6 -3.62 -21.95 0.16
CA ILE A 6 -2.57 -21.49 1.09
C ILE A 6 -1.58 -22.62 1.35
N ALA A 7 -2.07 -23.84 1.59
CA ALA A 7 -1.22 -24.98 1.84
C ALA A 7 -0.33 -25.31 0.63
N GLU A 8 -0.89 -25.19 -0.58
CA GLU A 8 -0.12 -25.38 -1.81
C GLU A 8 0.97 -24.32 -1.97
N LEU A 9 0.64 -23.05 -1.67
CA LEU A 9 1.62 -21.96 -1.70
C LEU A 9 2.74 -22.19 -0.68
N ASP A 10 2.41 -22.66 0.51
CA ASP A 10 3.39 -22.95 1.53
C ASP A 10 4.30 -24.09 1.13
N ALA A 11 3.76 -25.12 0.47
CA ALA A 11 4.55 -26.24 -0.06
C ALA A 11 5.53 -25.78 -1.14
N ILE A 12 5.07 -24.93 -2.06
CA ILE A 12 5.92 -24.30 -3.09
C ILE A 12 6.95 -23.40 -2.42
N ALA A 13 6.53 -22.64 -1.43
CA ALA A 13 7.36 -21.67 -0.73
C ALA A 13 8.52 -22.30 0.03
N CYS A 14 8.46 -23.59 0.40
CA CYS A 14 9.62 -24.29 0.97
C CYS A 14 10.84 -24.18 0.06
N ARG A 15 10.63 -24.14 -1.27
CA ARG A 15 11.71 -24.03 -2.25
C ARG A 15 11.92 -22.61 -2.76
N PHE A 16 10.87 -21.80 -2.82
CA PHE A 16 10.86 -20.50 -3.50
C PHE A 16 10.28 -19.38 -2.65
N GLN A 17 10.27 -19.53 -1.33
CA GLN A 17 9.57 -18.63 -0.41
C GLN A 17 10.00 -17.18 -0.51
N ASN A 18 11.20 -16.90 -1.00
CA ASN A 18 11.73 -15.54 -1.13
C ASN A 18 11.60 -15.00 -2.57
N ARG A 19 10.94 -15.71 -3.47
CA ARG A 19 10.72 -15.18 -4.81
C ARG A 19 9.63 -14.10 -4.78
N PRO A 20 9.85 -12.94 -5.42
CA PRO A 20 8.88 -11.84 -5.41
C PRO A 20 7.48 -12.27 -5.87
N GLU A 21 7.38 -13.13 -6.88
CA GLU A 21 6.09 -13.58 -7.42
C GLU A 21 5.29 -14.36 -6.37
N VAL A 22 5.96 -15.22 -5.62
CA VAL A 22 5.32 -16.01 -4.55
C VAL A 22 4.90 -15.11 -3.40
N LEU A 23 5.77 -14.17 -3.00
CA LEU A 23 5.47 -13.21 -1.94
C LEU A 23 4.28 -12.33 -2.33
N GLN A 24 4.22 -11.85 -3.57
CA GLN A 24 3.09 -11.03 -4.03
C GLN A 24 1.78 -11.81 -4.02
N LEU A 25 1.82 -13.08 -4.39
CA LEU A 25 0.63 -13.92 -4.38
C LEU A 25 0.12 -14.16 -2.96
N ARG A 26 1.02 -14.48 -2.03
CA ARG A 26 0.67 -14.61 -0.61
C ARG A 26 0.12 -13.31 -0.04
N LEU A 27 0.76 -12.21 -0.40
CA LEU A 27 0.36 -10.88 0.04
C LEU A 27 -1.05 -10.53 -0.42
N HIS A 28 -1.35 -10.76 -1.71
CA HIS A 28 -2.68 -10.54 -2.26
C HIS A 28 -3.74 -11.30 -1.46
N HIS A 29 -3.48 -12.55 -1.14
CA HIS A 29 -4.39 -13.36 -0.35
C HIS A 29 -4.58 -12.82 1.07
N LEU A 30 -3.50 -12.47 1.74
CA LEU A 30 -3.54 -11.93 3.10
C LEU A 30 -4.24 -10.57 3.16
N MET A 31 -4.03 -9.72 2.17
CA MET A 31 -4.69 -8.43 2.05
C MET A 31 -6.19 -8.59 1.86
N HIS A 32 -6.59 -9.53 1.01
CA HIS A 32 -8.00 -9.82 0.77
C HIS A 32 -8.69 -10.30 2.05
N ARG A 33 -8.00 -11.07 2.88
CA ARG A 33 -8.51 -11.54 4.18
C ARG A 33 -8.37 -10.51 5.29
N LYS A 34 -7.79 -9.35 5.01
CA LYS A 34 -7.54 -8.30 6.00
C LYS A 34 -6.64 -8.77 7.14
N SER A 35 -5.75 -9.71 6.85
CA SER A 35 -4.73 -10.20 7.80
C SER A 35 -3.53 -9.25 7.80
N TRP A 36 -3.75 -8.04 8.30
CA TRP A 36 -2.82 -6.93 8.14
C TRP A 36 -1.44 -7.19 8.76
N LEU A 37 -1.39 -7.83 9.91
CA LEU A 37 -0.11 -8.08 10.58
C LEU A 37 0.75 -9.09 9.80
N ARG A 38 0.13 -10.17 9.31
CA ARG A 38 0.81 -11.15 8.47
C ARG A 38 1.19 -10.55 7.13
N ALA A 39 0.30 -9.77 6.54
CA ALA A 39 0.55 -9.08 5.28
C ALA A 39 1.73 -8.12 5.43
N LEU A 40 1.84 -7.42 6.55
CA LEU A 40 2.96 -6.53 6.83
C LEU A 40 4.30 -7.29 6.83
N THR A 41 4.33 -8.45 7.49
CA THR A 41 5.53 -9.30 7.52
C THR A 41 5.95 -9.72 6.11
N VAL A 42 5.01 -10.18 5.29
CA VAL A 42 5.27 -10.57 3.90
C VAL A 42 5.70 -9.38 3.06
N SER A 43 5.06 -8.23 3.25
CA SER A 43 5.41 -6.99 2.53
C SER A 43 6.85 -6.56 2.82
N ARG A 44 7.26 -6.62 4.09
CA ARG A 44 8.63 -6.28 4.48
C ARG A 44 9.64 -7.23 3.85
N LYS A 45 9.30 -8.51 3.75
CA LYS A 45 10.16 -9.47 3.06
C LYS A 45 10.28 -9.12 1.58
N LEU A 46 9.17 -8.74 0.96
CA LEU A 46 9.16 -8.30 -0.44
C LEU A 46 10.06 -7.08 -0.64
N CYS A 47 10.05 -6.12 0.29
CA CYS A 47 10.94 -4.96 0.24
C CYS A 47 12.42 -5.39 0.27
N GLN A 48 12.75 -6.43 1.04
CA GLN A 48 14.13 -6.93 1.14
C GLN A 48 14.60 -7.61 -0.13
N VAL A 49 13.73 -8.42 -0.76
CA VAL A 49 14.13 -9.20 -1.94
C VAL A 49 13.95 -8.44 -3.25
N ALA A 50 13.14 -7.39 -3.27
CA ALA A 50 12.89 -6.56 -4.44
C ALA A 50 12.87 -5.07 -4.03
N PRO A 51 14.01 -4.52 -3.56
CA PRO A 51 14.05 -3.17 -3.01
C PRO A 51 13.80 -2.06 -4.03
N ASP A 52 14.00 -2.34 -5.32
CA ASP A 52 13.77 -1.38 -6.40
C ASP A 52 12.32 -1.39 -6.89
N CYS A 53 11.52 -2.35 -6.43
CA CYS A 53 10.11 -2.46 -6.77
C CYS A 53 9.27 -1.78 -5.68
N GLY A 54 8.33 -0.91 -6.08
CA GLY A 54 7.49 -0.18 -5.14
C GLY A 54 6.43 -1.02 -4.44
N ALA A 55 6.12 -2.21 -4.97
CA ALA A 55 4.98 -3.00 -4.50
C ALA A 55 5.06 -3.34 -3.01
N GLY A 56 6.23 -3.78 -2.53
CA GLY A 56 6.40 -4.11 -1.11
C GLY A 56 6.15 -2.92 -0.21
N TYR A 57 6.64 -1.75 -0.60
CA TYR A 57 6.47 -0.52 0.16
C TYR A 57 5.01 -0.07 0.20
N LEU A 58 4.33 -0.11 -0.95
CA LEU A 58 2.92 0.26 -1.03
C LEU A 58 2.06 -0.63 -0.12
N HIS A 59 2.26 -1.92 -0.18
CA HIS A 59 1.50 -2.87 0.64
C HIS A 59 1.84 -2.77 2.12
N ALA A 60 3.12 -2.64 2.46
CA ALA A 60 3.54 -2.46 3.86
C ALA A 60 2.97 -1.17 4.44
N GLY A 61 3.00 -0.08 3.67
CA GLY A 61 2.38 1.18 4.07
C GLY A 61 0.89 1.02 4.33
N PHE A 62 0.19 0.37 3.42
CA PHE A 62 -1.25 0.13 3.57
C PHE A 62 -1.55 -0.70 4.83
N CYS A 63 -0.76 -1.74 5.08
CA CYS A 63 -0.93 -2.57 6.27
C CYS A 63 -0.69 -1.77 7.56
N LEU A 64 0.35 -0.95 7.59
CA LEU A 64 0.62 -0.08 8.73
C LEU A 64 -0.53 0.88 8.98
N HIS A 65 -1.07 1.47 7.92
CA HIS A 65 -2.22 2.36 8.02
C HIS A 65 -3.44 1.63 8.61
N GLU A 66 -3.76 0.45 8.10
CA GLU A 66 -4.89 -0.34 8.60
C GLU A 66 -4.70 -0.78 10.05
N LEU A 67 -3.46 -0.91 10.51
CA LEU A 67 -3.12 -1.20 11.90
C LEU A 67 -3.11 0.05 12.79
N GLY A 68 -3.53 1.21 12.25
CA GLY A 68 -3.57 2.46 13.00
C GLY A 68 -2.22 3.18 13.10
N LYS A 69 -1.24 2.78 12.30
CA LYS A 69 0.11 3.34 12.33
C LYS A 69 0.37 4.19 11.09
N THR A 70 -0.52 5.16 10.85
CA THR A 70 -0.50 6.00 9.64
C THR A 70 0.79 6.80 9.47
N ALA A 71 1.35 7.35 10.57
CA ALA A 71 2.61 8.10 10.50
C ALA A 71 3.77 7.20 10.06
N GLN A 72 3.82 5.97 10.54
CA GLN A 72 4.83 4.99 10.13
C GLN A 72 4.64 4.59 8.66
N ALA A 73 3.39 4.48 8.20
CA ALA A 73 3.08 4.20 6.80
C ALA A 73 3.67 5.27 5.89
N LYS A 74 3.46 6.53 6.24
CA LYS A 74 4.02 7.66 5.49
C LYS A 74 5.55 7.61 5.45
N GLU A 75 6.18 7.42 6.61
CA GLU A 75 7.64 7.33 6.69
C GLU A 75 8.22 6.22 5.81
N LEU A 76 7.56 5.07 5.81
CA LEU A 76 7.99 3.95 5.00
C LEU A 76 7.96 4.28 3.51
N LEU A 77 6.86 4.88 3.04
CA LEU A 77 6.74 5.26 1.63
C LEU A 77 7.77 6.32 1.23
N LEU A 78 8.09 7.25 2.12
CA LEU A 78 9.11 8.26 1.84
C LEU A 78 10.50 7.66 1.66
N LYS A 79 10.76 6.50 2.25
CA LYS A 79 12.03 5.78 2.12
C LYS A 79 12.04 4.77 0.97
N GLY A 80 10.95 4.65 0.25
CA GLY A 80 10.82 3.69 -0.83
C GLY A 80 11.60 4.06 -2.08
N PRO A 81 11.63 3.16 -3.07
CA PRO A 81 12.39 3.38 -4.29
C PRO A 81 11.79 4.47 -5.18
N ILE A 82 12.63 5.02 -6.06
CA ILE A 82 12.22 6.09 -6.97
C ILE A 82 11.08 5.66 -7.91
N ALA A 83 10.93 4.35 -8.15
CA ALA A 83 9.84 3.81 -8.96
C ALA A 83 8.46 4.20 -8.42
N LEU A 84 8.33 4.43 -7.11
CA LEU A 84 7.07 4.87 -6.49
C LEU A 84 6.58 6.20 -7.06
N LEU A 85 7.48 7.08 -7.45
CA LEU A 85 7.12 8.41 -7.95
C LEU A 85 6.40 8.37 -9.30
N LYS A 86 6.39 7.21 -9.97
CA LYS A 86 5.69 7.00 -11.23
C LYS A 86 4.32 6.36 -11.03
N GLU A 87 3.93 6.08 -9.78
CA GLU A 87 2.70 5.35 -9.47
C GLU A 87 1.64 6.30 -8.90
N PRO A 88 0.49 6.44 -9.56
CA PRO A 88 -0.59 7.29 -9.02
C PRO A 88 -1.08 6.81 -7.66
N ILE A 89 -1.06 5.50 -7.38
CA ILE A 89 -1.46 4.94 -6.08
C ILE A 89 -0.55 5.44 -4.94
N TYR A 90 0.74 5.67 -5.23
CA TYR A 90 1.67 6.23 -4.23
C TYR A 90 1.16 7.58 -3.74
N TYR A 91 0.85 8.49 -4.66
CA TYR A 91 0.36 9.82 -4.30
C TYR A 91 -1.01 9.77 -3.65
N TYR A 92 -1.86 8.84 -4.10
CA TYR A 92 -3.18 8.66 -3.49
C TYR A 92 -3.06 8.23 -2.03
N ASN A 93 -2.26 7.20 -1.77
CA ASN A 93 -2.06 6.71 -0.40
C ASN A 93 -1.40 7.75 0.49
N MET A 94 -0.37 8.44 -0.02
CA MET A 94 0.27 9.53 0.73
C MET A 94 -0.72 10.63 1.05
N GLY A 95 -1.59 10.97 0.12
CA GLY A 95 -2.66 11.95 0.35
C GLY A 95 -3.62 11.53 1.45
N CYS A 96 -4.01 10.25 1.46
CA CYS A 96 -4.87 9.71 2.52
C CYS A 96 -4.17 9.78 3.88
N TYR A 97 -2.90 9.39 3.93
CA TYR A 97 -2.14 9.43 5.18
C TYR A 97 -1.97 10.85 5.69
N ASP A 98 -1.64 11.79 4.81
CA ASP A 98 -1.51 13.20 5.18
C ASP A 98 -2.83 13.79 5.65
N ALA A 99 -3.95 13.43 5.02
CA ALA A 99 -5.27 13.89 5.44
C ALA A 99 -5.58 13.46 6.88
N LEU A 100 -5.30 12.20 7.21
CA LEU A 100 -5.54 11.67 8.54
C LEU A 100 -4.58 12.23 9.58
N LEU A 101 -3.37 12.60 9.17
CA LEU A 101 -2.37 13.21 10.05
C LEU A 101 -2.57 14.71 10.24
N GLY A 102 -3.55 15.30 9.56
CA GLY A 102 -3.82 16.73 9.64
C GLY A 102 -2.94 17.60 8.73
N ASN A 103 -2.17 16.98 7.85
CA ASN A 103 -1.32 17.69 6.88
C ASN A 103 -2.15 18.04 5.63
N VAL A 104 -3.03 19.01 5.75
CA VAL A 104 -4.05 19.29 4.73
C VAL A 104 -3.45 19.73 3.40
N GLU A 105 -2.43 20.60 3.43
CA GLU A 105 -1.81 21.12 2.20
C GLU A 105 -1.09 20.01 1.44
N GLU A 106 -0.33 19.16 2.14
CA GLU A 106 0.37 18.04 1.55
C GLU A 106 -0.62 17.02 1.02
N ALA A 107 -1.71 16.75 1.76
CA ALA A 107 -2.77 15.86 1.30
C ALA A 107 -3.36 16.34 -0.02
N GLN A 108 -3.68 17.62 -0.11
CA GLN A 108 -4.25 18.22 -1.31
C GLN A 108 -3.28 18.12 -2.49
N PHE A 109 -2.00 18.40 -2.27
CA PHE A 109 -0.97 18.29 -3.31
C PHE A 109 -0.86 16.85 -3.84
N ASN A 110 -0.75 15.89 -2.92
CA ASN A 110 -0.59 14.50 -3.30
C ASN A 110 -1.82 13.96 -4.03
N LEU A 111 -3.01 14.27 -3.55
CA LEU A 111 -4.24 13.80 -4.19
C LEU A 111 -4.41 14.40 -5.58
N LYS A 112 -4.16 15.69 -5.75
CA LYS A 112 -4.24 16.32 -7.06
C LYS A 112 -3.20 15.74 -8.04
N THR A 113 -2.01 15.43 -7.55
CA THR A 113 -0.98 14.77 -8.36
C THR A 113 -1.47 13.40 -8.83
N SER A 114 -2.04 12.61 -7.92
CA SER A 114 -2.61 11.30 -8.25
C SER A 114 -3.69 11.43 -9.32
N PHE A 115 -4.60 12.39 -9.17
CA PHE A 115 -5.71 12.58 -10.11
C PHE A 115 -5.23 12.99 -11.51
N LYS A 116 -4.15 13.77 -11.58
CA LYS A 116 -3.54 14.13 -12.88
C LYS A 116 -2.93 12.92 -13.56
N MET A 117 -2.36 12.01 -12.79
CA MET A 117 -1.73 10.79 -13.33
C MET A 117 -2.78 9.77 -13.75
N ASP A 118 -3.86 9.65 -12.97
CA ASP A 118 -4.95 8.70 -13.24
C ASP A 118 -6.25 9.26 -12.67
N ALA A 119 -7.14 9.71 -13.56
CA ALA A 119 -8.40 10.36 -13.20
C ALA A 119 -9.37 9.44 -12.44
N THR A 120 -9.20 8.12 -12.53
CA THR A 120 -10.06 7.18 -11.80
C THR A 120 -9.94 7.33 -10.29
N PHE A 121 -8.79 7.79 -9.79
CA PHE A 121 -8.60 8.04 -8.37
C PHE A 121 -9.46 9.18 -7.83
N ARG A 122 -9.86 10.12 -8.68
CA ARG A 122 -10.77 11.18 -8.27
C ARG A 122 -12.13 10.63 -7.85
N GLU A 123 -12.63 9.66 -8.60
CA GLU A 123 -13.92 9.02 -8.28
C GLU A 123 -13.81 8.18 -7.00
N LEU A 124 -12.69 7.48 -6.84
CA LEU A 124 -12.42 6.72 -5.62
C LEU A 124 -12.37 7.64 -4.39
N ALA A 125 -11.73 8.80 -4.53
CA ALA A 125 -11.57 9.77 -3.45
C ALA A 125 -12.90 10.30 -2.93
N LYS A 126 -13.90 10.46 -3.80
CA LYS A 126 -15.23 10.96 -3.41
C LYS A 126 -15.91 10.08 -2.37
N LYS A 127 -15.58 8.80 -2.34
CA LYS A 127 -16.21 7.81 -1.47
C LYS A 127 -15.30 7.33 -0.34
N ASP A 128 -14.06 7.83 -0.30
CA ASP A 128 -13.07 7.36 0.66
C ASP A 128 -13.30 8.04 2.02
N PRO A 129 -13.63 7.28 3.08
CA PRO A 129 -13.86 7.86 4.41
C PRO A 129 -12.62 8.52 5.00
N ASP A 130 -11.41 8.08 4.61
CA ASP A 130 -10.16 8.69 5.08
C ASP A 130 -10.00 10.14 4.62
N LEU A 131 -10.74 10.55 3.57
CA LEU A 131 -10.61 11.86 2.94
C LEU A 131 -11.73 12.83 3.32
N GLN A 132 -12.62 12.47 4.26
CA GLN A 132 -13.74 13.32 4.63
C GLN A 132 -13.31 14.73 5.01
N ALA A 133 -12.23 14.87 5.76
CA ALA A 133 -11.75 16.16 6.24
C ALA A 133 -11.27 17.09 5.12
N VAL A 134 -10.94 16.55 3.96
CA VAL A 134 -10.38 17.32 2.84
C VAL A 134 -11.25 17.31 1.59
N GLN A 135 -12.43 16.70 1.63
CA GLN A 135 -13.31 16.58 0.45
C GLN A 135 -13.61 17.94 -0.20
N ALA A 136 -13.86 18.95 0.61
CA ALA A 136 -14.20 20.28 0.08
C ALA A 136 -13.03 20.94 -0.68
N LEU A 137 -11.82 20.44 -0.51
CA LEU A 137 -10.61 20.99 -1.15
C LEU A 137 -10.25 20.27 -2.45
N LEU A 138 -10.95 19.19 -2.77
CA LEU A 138 -10.69 18.38 -3.94
C LEU A 138 -11.67 18.73 -5.06
#